data_45c39db74c189bba2741937ef074085d
#
_entry.id   45c39db74c189bba2741937ef074085d
#
_cell.length_a   1.000
_cell.length_b   1.000
_cell.length_c   1.000
_cell.angle_alpha   90.00
_cell.angle_beta   90.00
_cell.angle_gamma   90.00
#
_symmetry.space_group_name_H-M   'P 1'
#
loop_
_entity.id
_entity.type
_entity.pdbx_description
1 polymer ?
#
loop_
_entity_poly.entity_id
_entity_poly.type
_entity_poly.pdbx_seq_one_letter_code
_entity_poly.pdbx_strand_id
1 'polypeptide(L)'
;VNVNEVTKPAQQQTASVSNSNNNSSSNSASVASQSTNKDEQNTNKIVISGNYTVCIDPAYGGSAVGASANGLVEKDVTLAVGLELKNKLEQMGAKVILTRDSDKKATNENRIAACNQGKADFLVSLRVNSADNTNVKGFEIWVNNKKPSNSVKGAELINKQLSSIQGSRSRGVKYGS
;
A
#
# COMPACT_ATOMS: atom_id res chain seq x y z
N VAL A 1 20.12 -1.79 11.86
CA VAL A 1 19.09 -1.46 12.83
C VAL A 1 18.18 -2.67 12.91
N ASN A 2 18.18 -3.33 14.07
CA ASN A 2 17.35 -4.50 14.33
C ASN A 2 15.88 -4.12 14.29
N VAL A 3 15.20 -4.44 13.19
CA VAL A 3 13.78 -4.67 13.24
C VAL A 3 13.65 -6.07 13.80
N ASN A 4 13.55 -6.19 15.13
CA ASN A 4 13.36 -7.47 15.78
C ASN A 4 12.10 -8.13 15.18
N GLU A 5 12.27 -9.38 14.75
CA GLU A 5 11.19 -10.27 14.39
C GLU A 5 10.06 -10.17 15.42
N VAL A 6 8.94 -9.62 15.00
CA VAL A 6 7.68 -9.83 15.69
C VAL A 6 7.14 -11.15 15.22
N THR A 7 7.57 -12.23 15.86
CA THR A 7 6.93 -13.53 15.73
C THR A 7 5.61 -13.51 16.47
N LYS A 8 4.54 -13.26 15.75
CA LYS A 8 3.18 -13.53 16.22
C LYS A 8 2.78 -14.93 15.76
N PRO A 9 2.21 -15.77 16.64
CA PRO A 9 1.83 -17.11 16.24
C PRO A 9 0.79 -17.08 15.13
N ALA A 10 1.00 -17.93 14.15
CA ALA A 10 0.17 -18.09 12.96
C ALA A 10 -1.27 -18.48 13.37
N GLN A 11 -2.21 -17.58 13.11
CA GLN A 11 -3.58 -17.99 12.84
C GLN A 11 -3.80 -17.81 11.34
N GLN A 12 -3.85 -18.93 10.65
CA GLN A 12 -4.34 -19.01 9.29
C GLN A 12 -5.81 -18.57 9.28
N GLN A 13 -6.09 -17.41 8.70
CA GLN A 13 -7.44 -17.10 8.24
C GLN A 13 -7.37 -16.90 6.74
N THR A 14 -7.91 -17.88 6.06
CA THR A 14 -8.21 -17.89 4.64
C THR A 14 -9.24 -16.79 4.34
N ALA A 15 -8.95 -15.96 3.35
CA ALA A 15 -9.92 -15.04 2.80
C ALA A 15 -11.06 -15.86 2.16
N SER A 16 -12.21 -15.93 2.82
CA SER A 16 -13.41 -16.51 2.25
C SER A 16 -14.13 -15.47 1.39
N VAL A 17 -14.19 -15.74 0.11
CA VAL A 17 -15.10 -15.09 -0.84
C VAL A 17 -16.46 -15.75 -0.64
N SER A 18 -17.39 -15.09 0.02
CA SER A 18 -18.77 -15.55 0.08
C SER A 18 -19.55 -15.01 -1.12
N ASN A 19 -19.75 -15.88 -2.08
CA ASN A 19 -20.76 -15.73 -3.13
C ASN A 19 -22.06 -16.30 -2.58
N SER A 20 -23.05 -15.50 -2.28
CA SER A 20 -24.42 -15.96 -2.04
C SER A 20 -25.28 -15.66 -3.24
N ASN A 21 -25.41 -16.65 -4.09
CA ASN A 21 -26.52 -16.76 -5.02
C ASN A 21 -27.69 -17.44 -4.28
N ASN A 22 -28.79 -16.75 -4.11
CA ASN A 22 -30.06 -17.39 -3.81
C ASN A 22 -31.04 -17.07 -4.92
N ASN A 23 -31.34 -18.13 -5.66
CA ASN A 23 -32.43 -18.22 -6.62
C ASN A 23 -33.58 -18.98 -5.94
N SER A 24 -34.79 -18.44 -5.91
CA SER A 24 -36.06 -19.21 -5.92
C SER A 24 -37.27 -18.31 -6.07
N SER A 25 -37.88 -18.53 -7.15
CA SER A 25 -39.21 -18.46 -7.72
C SER A 25 -40.43 -17.91 -6.93
N SER A 26 -41.16 -17.15 -7.72
CA SER A 26 -42.63 -17.15 -8.00
C SER A 26 -43.51 -16.21 -7.17
N ASN A 27 -44.15 -15.30 -7.76
CA ASN A 27 -45.48 -15.07 -8.30
C ASN A 27 -45.93 -13.61 -8.33
N SER A 28 -46.29 -13.21 -9.51
CA SER A 28 -47.33 -12.26 -9.97
C SER A 28 -47.96 -11.22 -9.04
N ALA A 29 -47.88 -9.95 -9.40
CA ALA A 29 -48.96 -9.06 -9.85
C ALA A 29 -48.51 -7.60 -10.04
N SER A 30 -48.73 -7.16 -11.21
CA SER A 30 -48.95 -5.86 -11.83
C SER A 30 -48.86 -4.53 -11.09
N VAL A 31 -48.26 -3.57 -11.83
CA VAL A 31 -48.62 -2.17 -12.12
C VAL A 31 -47.83 -1.10 -11.32
N ALA A 32 -47.15 -0.35 -12.12
CA ALA A 32 -46.90 1.09 -12.21
C ALA A 32 -45.46 1.54 -12.16
N SER A 33 -45.08 2.09 -13.26
CA SER A 33 -43.86 2.82 -13.59
C SER A 33 -43.44 3.86 -12.54
N GLN A 34 -42.18 3.82 -12.14
CA GLN A 34 -41.37 5.03 -12.06
C GLN A 34 -39.88 4.64 -12.18
N SER A 35 -39.32 5.08 -13.29
CA SER A 35 -37.90 5.05 -13.60
C SER A 35 -37.12 5.92 -12.62
N THR A 36 -36.28 5.32 -11.82
CA THR A 36 -35.11 6.00 -11.28
C THR A 36 -33.94 5.05 -11.42
N ASN A 37 -33.14 5.30 -12.45
CA ASN A 37 -31.84 4.69 -12.62
C ASN A 37 -30.96 5.06 -11.43
N LYS A 38 -30.80 4.16 -10.50
CA LYS A 38 -29.64 4.12 -9.60
C LYS A 38 -28.70 3.09 -10.16
N ASP A 39 -27.67 3.58 -10.85
CA ASP A 39 -26.44 2.81 -11.08
C ASP A 39 -25.82 2.51 -9.70
N GLU A 40 -26.24 1.42 -9.10
CA GLU A 40 -25.49 0.81 -8.01
C GLU A 40 -24.22 0.21 -8.64
N GLN A 41 -23.17 1.00 -8.67
CA GLN A 41 -21.82 0.48 -8.81
C GLN A 41 -21.59 -0.45 -7.64
N ASN A 42 -21.68 -1.75 -7.90
CA ASN A 42 -21.23 -2.80 -6.98
C ASN A 42 -19.72 -2.71 -6.87
N THR A 43 -19.24 -1.74 -6.12
CA THR A 43 -17.84 -1.64 -5.72
C THR A 43 -17.63 -2.71 -4.67
N ASN A 44 -17.06 -3.84 -5.07
CA ASN A 44 -16.51 -4.83 -4.14
C ASN A 44 -15.50 -4.13 -3.23
N LYS A 45 -15.99 -3.59 -2.11
CA LYS A 45 -15.16 -2.93 -1.11
C LYS A 45 -14.26 -3.99 -0.49
N ILE A 46 -12.98 -3.94 -0.82
CA ILE A 46 -11.97 -4.76 -0.16
C ILE A 46 -11.85 -4.25 1.29
N VAL A 47 -12.11 -5.12 2.24
CA VAL A 47 -11.99 -4.83 3.68
C VAL A 47 -10.85 -5.67 4.24
N ILE A 48 -9.95 -5.03 4.95
CA ILE A 48 -8.89 -5.71 5.70
C ILE A 48 -9.52 -6.29 6.97
N SER A 49 -9.56 -7.62 7.07
CA SER A 49 -10.01 -8.28 8.29
C SER A 49 -8.84 -8.43 9.26
N GLY A 50 -8.98 -7.88 10.47
CA GLY A 50 -7.96 -7.89 11.51
C GLY A 50 -7.41 -6.50 11.84
N ASN A 51 -6.81 -6.37 13.02
CA ASN A 51 -6.23 -5.12 13.50
C ASN A 51 -4.79 -4.99 13.00
N TYR A 52 -4.61 -4.64 11.74
CA TYR A 52 -3.29 -4.40 11.16
C TYR A 52 -2.90 -2.93 11.24
N THR A 53 -1.65 -2.68 11.61
CA THR A 53 -1.05 -1.35 11.62
C THR A 53 0.03 -1.30 10.54
N VAL A 54 -0.14 -0.40 9.57
CA VAL A 54 0.81 -0.16 8.48
C VAL A 54 1.55 1.14 8.74
N CYS A 55 2.87 1.11 8.75
CA CYS A 55 3.70 2.30 8.76
C CYS A 55 4.08 2.65 7.32
N ILE A 56 3.74 3.86 6.89
CA ILE A 56 4.13 4.40 5.59
C ILE A 56 5.23 5.42 5.83
N ASP A 57 6.32 5.26 5.10
CA ASP A 57 7.49 6.14 5.18
C ASP A 57 7.68 6.90 3.86
N PRO A 58 7.08 8.11 3.70
CA PRO A 58 7.39 8.98 2.59
C PRO A 58 8.83 9.49 2.71
N ALA A 59 9.70 9.08 1.77
CA ALA A 59 11.11 9.44 1.82
C ALA A 59 11.35 10.95 1.75
N TYR A 60 12.49 11.37 2.27
CA TYR A 60 12.94 12.77 2.28
C TYR A 60 12.02 13.70 3.07
N GLY A 61 12.04 15.01 2.77
CA GLY A 61 11.24 16.06 3.43
C GLY A 61 12.07 17.23 3.94
N GLY A 62 11.48 18.42 3.97
CA GLY A 62 12.13 19.66 4.36
C GLY A 62 13.33 19.95 3.46
N SER A 63 14.50 20.17 4.06
CA SER A 63 15.76 20.43 3.34
C SER A 63 16.32 19.20 2.60
N ALA A 64 15.88 17.99 2.92
CA ALA A 64 16.25 16.79 2.19
C ALA A 64 15.25 16.57 1.05
N VAL A 65 15.62 16.99 -0.17
CA VAL A 65 14.70 17.03 -1.31
C VAL A 65 14.60 15.71 -2.09
N GLY A 66 15.63 14.88 -2.04
CA GLY A 66 15.73 13.67 -2.87
C GLY A 66 16.04 14.00 -4.34
N ALA A 67 15.70 13.08 -5.24
CA ALA A 67 15.87 13.28 -6.67
C ALA A 67 14.93 14.37 -7.21
N SER A 68 15.38 15.10 -8.24
CA SER A 68 14.57 16.12 -8.92
C SER A 68 14.76 15.98 -10.42
N ALA A 69 13.66 15.84 -11.15
CA ALA A 69 13.67 15.79 -12.62
C ALA A 69 12.28 16.17 -13.17
N ASN A 70 12.25 16.77 -14.37
CA ASN A 70 11.02 17.09 -15.08
C ASN A 70 9.99 17.89 -14.27
N GLY A 71 10.45 18.80 -13.40
CA GLY A 71 9.58 19.59 -12.54
C GLY A 71 9.02 18.86 -11.32
N LEU A 72 9.42 17.61 -11.09
CA LEU A 72 9.03 16.82 -9.92
C LEU A 72 10.19 16.74 -8.92
N VAL A 73 9.85 16.73 -7.64
CA VAL A 73 10.78 16.57 -6.52
C VAL A 73 10.37 15.34 -5.72
N GLU A 74 11.30 14.44 -5.43
CA GLU A 74 11.01 13.15 -4.77
C GLU A 74 10.26 13.32 -3.45
N LYS A 75 10.65 14.27 -2.60
CA LYS A 75 9.96 14.50 -1.33
C LYS A 75 8.46 14.79 -1.49
N ASP A 76 8.08 15.54 -2.54
CA ASP A 76 6.70 15.94 -2.77
C ASP A 76 5.89 14.79 -3.34
N VAL A 77 6.47 14.04 -4.28
CA VAL A 77 5.85 12.85 -4.87
C VAL A 77 5.61 11.78 -3.79
N THR A 78 6.62 11.48 -2.97
CA THR A 78 6.50 10.44 -1.93
C THR A 78 5.49 10.84 -0.85
N LEU A 79 5.40 12.14 -0.50
CA LEU A 79 4.38 12.62 0.44
C LEU A 79 2.98 12.49 -0.14
N ALA A 80 2.77 12.93 -1.37
CA ALA A 80 1.45 12.85 -2.02
C ALA A 80 0.96 11.40 -2.12
N VAL A 81 1.82 10.48 -2.58
CA VAL A 81 1.51 9.05 -2.65
C VAL A 81 1.28 8.46 -1.26
N GLY A 82 2.07 8.85 -0.27
CA GLY A 82 1.93 8.37 1.11
C GLY A 82 0.60 8.77 1.76
N LEU A 83 0.16 10.01 1.55
CA LEU A 83 -1.12 10.49 2.05
C LEU A 83 -2.30 9.78 1.38
N GLU A 84 -2.24 9.57 0.07
CA GLU A 84 -3.28 8.84 -0.66
C GLU A 84 -3.35 7.37 -0.24
N LEU A 85 -2.18 6.72 -0.10
CA LEU A 85 -2.10 5.33 0.38
C LEU A 85 -2.66 5.21 1.80
N LYS A 86 -2.35 6.17 2.70
CA LYS A 86 -2.94 6.22 4.04
C LYS A 86 -4.46 6.23 3.95
N ASN A 87 -5.03 7.17 3.19
CA ASN A 87 -6.48 7.30 3.08
C ASN A 87 -7.14 6.00 2.58
N LYS A 88 -6.55 5.36 1.58
CA LYS A 88 -7.08 4.08 1.05
C LYS A 88 -7.00 2.94 2.07
N LEU A 89 -5.89 2.80 2.76
CA LEU A 89 -5.72 1.75 3.78
C LEU A 89 -6.65 1.95 4.98
N GLU A 90 -6.86 3.21 5.42
CA GLU A 90 -7.81 3.51 6.50
C GLU A 90 -9.26 3.22 6.09
N GLN A 91 -9.65 3.54 4.85
CA GLN A 91 -10.95 3.16 4.30
C GLN A 91 -11.15 1.64 4.22
N MET A 92 -10.08 0.88 4.09
CA MET A 92 -10.08 -0.58 4.12
C MET A 92 -10.05 -1.17 5.54
N GLY A 93 -9.91 -0.34 6.58
CA GLY A 93 -9.92 -0.75 7.98
C GLY A 93 -8.55 -0.96 8.62
N ALA A 94 -7.46 -0.61 7.95
CA ALA A 94 -6.13 -0.64 8.57
C ALA A 94 -5.90 0.58 9.47
N LYS A 95 -5.09 0.42 10.51
CA LYS A 95 -4.49 1.54 11.23
C LYS A 95 -3.24 1.98 10.48
N VAL A 96 -3.08 3.28 10.26
CA VAL A 96 -1.94 3.80 9.51
C VAL A 96 -1.11 4.78 10.34
N ILE A 97 0.20 4.64 10.25
CA ILE A 97 1.20 5.56 10.80
C ILE A 97 1.96 6.15 9.64
N LEU A 98 2.14 7.46 9.63
CA LEU A 98 3.05 8.14 8.70
C LEU A 98 4.31 8.57 9.46
N THR A 99 5.48 8.35 8.87
CA THR A 99 6.75 8.87 9.43
C THR A 99 6.85 10.39 9.27
N ARG A 100 6.14 10.95 8.30
CA ARG A 100 5.85 12.37 8.13
C ARG A 100 4.55 12.57 7.35
N ASP A 101 3.80 13.58 7.70
CA ASP A 101 2.50 13.97 7.12
C ASP A 101 2.53 15.32 6.39
N SER A 102 3.69 15.93 6.34
CA SER A 102 3.93 17.26 5.76
C SER A 102 5.37 17.36 5.28
N ASP A 103 5.75 18.50 4.67
CA ASP A 103 7.12 18.76 4.21
C ASP A 103 8.05 19.04 5.40
N LYS A 104 8.29 18.04 6.22
CA LYS A 104 9.21 18.07 7.38
C LYS A 104 10.38 17.13 7.13
N LYS A 105 11.56 17.55 7.54
CA LYS A 105 12.73 16.66 7.60
C LYS A 105 12.54 15.68 8.76
N ALA A 106 12.62 14.38 8.47
CA ALA A 106 12.68 13.32 9.46
C ALA A 106 13.99 12.54 9.31
N THR A 107 14.70 12.33 10.41
CA THR A 107 15.90 11.48 10.42
C THR A 107 15.49 10.01 10.34
N ASN A 108 16.42 9.14 9.98
CA ASN A 108 16.14 7.70 9.93
C ASN A 108 15.72 7.16 11.30
N GLU A 109 16.35 7.66 12.38
CA GLU A 109 16.00 7.28 13.75
C GLU A 109 14.55 7.66 14.08
N ASN A 110 14.12 8.88 13.70
CA ASN A 110 12.74 9.33 13.93
C ASN A 110 11.73 8.50 13.13
N ARG A 111 12.07 8.13 11.87
CA ARG A 111 11.23 7.27 11.02
C ARG A 111 11.05 5.88 11.65
N ILE A 112 12.16 5.27 12.08
CA ILE A 112 12.16 3.97 12.74
C ILE A 112 11.40 4.05 14.08
N ALA A 113 11.64 5.09 14.88
CA ALA A 113 10.98 5.27 16.17
C ALA A 113 9.45 5.39 16.00
N ALA A 114 8.97 6.15 15.01
CA ALA A 114 7.53 6.29 14.76
C ALA A 114 6.86 4.95 14.45
N CYS A 115 7.46 4.14 13.56
CA CYS A 115 6.92 2.83 13.22
C CYS A 115 6.95 1.86 14.41
N ASN A 116 8.04 1.83 15.17
CA ASN A 116 8.21 0.93 16.32
C ASN A 116 7.29 1.30 17.49
N GLN A 117 7.19 2.58 17.85
CA GLN A 117 6.27 3.08 18.89
C GLN A 117 4.81 2.80 18.53
N GLY A 118 4.47 2.93 17.27
CA GLY A 118 3.15 2.59 16.77
C GLY A 118 2.88 1.10 16.61
N LYS A 119 3.86 0.23 16.91
CA LYS A 119 3.77 -1.23 16.80
C LYS A 119 3.30 -1.67 15.42
N ALA A 120 3.89 -1.09 14.37
CA ALA A 120 3.52 -1.41 12.99
C ALA A 120 3.81 -2.88 12.66
N ASP A 121 2.84 -3.56 12.09
CA ASP A 121 2.96 -4.94 11.57
C ASP A 121 3.72 -4.95 10.24
N PHE A 122 3.65 -3.86 9.48
CA PHE A 122 4.25 -3.72 8.16
C PHE A 122 4.75 -2.30 7.92
N LEU A 123 5.95 -2.18 7.35
CA LEU A 123 6.54 -0.91 6.92
C LEU A 123 6.63 -0.86 5.39
N VAL A 124 6.13 0.23 4.80
CA VAL A 124 6.28 0.55 3.39
C VAL A 124 7.03 1.87 3.26
N SER A 125 8.27 1.85 2.77
CA SER A 125 9.00 3.06 2.42
C SER A 125 8.80 3.40 0.95
N LEU A 126 8.34 4.62 0.69
CA LEU A 126 8.08 5.15 -0.65
C LEU A 126 9.28 5.95 -1.13
N ARG A 127 9.78 5.63 -2.31
CA ARG A 127 10.95 6.23 -2.93
C ARG A 127 10.70 6.49 -4.41
N VAL A 128 11.37 7.52 -4.96
CA VAL A 128 11.51 7.68 -6.41
C VAL A 128 12.95 7.28 -6.75
N ASN A 129 13.09 6.32 -7.65
CA ASN A 129 14.42 5.88 -8.08
C ASN A 129 15.03 6.91 -9.05
N SER A 130 16.35 7.02 -9.07
CA SER A 130 17.08 7.84 -10.01
C SER A 130 18.19 7.05 -10.69
N ALA A 131 18.49 7.38 -11.94
CA ALA A 131 19.59 6.81 -12.69
C ALA A 131 20.13 7.85 -13.69
N ASP A 132 21.43 7.85 -13.92
CA ASP A 132 22.07 8.73 -14.90
C ASP A 132 21.61 8.42 -16.33
N ASN A 133 21.30 7.15 -16.60
CA ASN A 133 20.79 6.71 -17.88
C ASN A 133 19.26 6.92 -17.97
N THR A 134 18.82 7.85 -18.78
CA THR A 134 17.39 8.21 -18.98
C THR A 134 16.55 7.10 -19.60
N ASN A 135 17.16 6.05 -20.15
CA ASN A 135 16.44 4.87 -20.66
C ASN A 135 16.04 3.89 -19.55
N VAL A 136 16.55 4.06 -18.33
CA VAL A 136 16.15 3.24 -17.19
C VAL A 136 14.75 3.65 -16.74
N LYS A 137 13.78 2.74 -16.89
CA LYS A 137 12.37 2.95 -16.56
C LYS A 137 11.82 1.78 -15.74
N GLY A 138 10.75 2.05 -15.02
CA GLY A 138 10.02 1.04 -14.26
C GLY A 138 10.20 1.18 -12.77
N PHE A 139 9.58 0.27 -12.02
CA PHE A 139 9.63 0.21 -10.57
C PHE A 139 10.37 -1.03 -10.09
N GLU A 140 10.86 -0.98 -8.88
CA GLU A 140 11.45 -2.13 -8.18
C GLU A 140 11.01 -2.11 -6.72
N ILE A 141 11.01 -3.27 -6.09
CA ILE A 141 10.65 -3.41 -4.68
C ILE A 141 11.84 -4.00 -3.95
N TRP A 142 12.25 -3.35 -2.87
CA TRP A 142 13.39 -3.77 -2.07
C TRP A 142 12.95 -4.42 -0.78
N VAL A 143 13.51 -5.57 -0.47
CA VAL A 143 13.34 -6.31 0.77
C VAL A 143 14.70 -6.46 1.44
N ASN A 144 14.71 -6.46 2.77
CA ASN A 144 15.93 -6.69 3.53
C ASN A 144 16.62 -8.00 3.09
N ASN A 145 17.94 -7.97 2.99
CA ASN A 145 18.76 -9.13 2.56
C ASN A 145 18.64 -10.36 3.48
N LYS A 146 18.14 -10.20 4.72
CA LYS A 146 17.77 -11.31 5.60
C LYS A 146 16.53 -12.07 5.13
N LYS A 147 15.82 -11.53 4.14
CA LYS A 147 14.66 -12.15 3.49
C LYS A 147 13.56 -12.63 4.47
N PRO A 148 13.03 -11.77 5.36
CA PRO A 148 11.92 -12.19 6.22
C PRO A 148 10.75 -12.67 5.35
N SER A 149 10.22 -13.84 5.64
CA SER A 149 9.25 -14.53 4.76
C SER A 149 8.00 -13.69 4.46
N ASN A 150 7.49 -12.97 5.45
CA ASN A 150 6.32 -12.10 5.27
C ASN A 150 6.64 -10.88 4.41
N SER A 151 7.85 -10.29 4.55
CA SER A 151 8.28 -9.17 3.71
C SER A 151 8.47 -9.61 2.26
N VAL A 152 9.02 -10.80 2.02
CA VAL A 152 9.17 -11.37 0.67
C VAL A 152 7.80 -11.58 0.04
N LYS A 153 6.87 -12.26 0.73
CA LYS A 153 5.50 -12.47 0.24
C LYS A 153 4.78 -11.15 -0.07
N GLY A 154 4.89 -10.16 0.84
CA GLY A 154 4.31 -8.85 0.62
C GLY A 154 4.88 -8.15 -0.62
N ALA A 155 6.19 -8.18 -0.80
CA ALA A 155 6.86 -7.61 -1.96
C ALA A 155 6.45 -8.29 -3.27
N GLU A 156 6.33 -9.61 -3.28
CA GLU A 156 5.87 -10.38 -4.46
C GLU A 156 4.44 -10.03 -4.84
N LEU A 157 3.53 -9.93 -3.85
CA LEU A 157 2.14 -9.52 -4.07
C LEU A 157 2.05 -8.11 -4.63
N ILE A 158 2.77 -7.15 -4.05
CA ILE A 158 2.83 -5.77 -4.53
C ILE A 158 3.41 -5.73 -5.96
N ASN A 159 4.49 -6.47 -6.20
CA ASN A 159 5.09 -6.55 -7.53
C ASN A 159 4.09 -7.08 -8.57
N LYS A 160 3.36 -8.13 -8.26
CA LYS A 160 2.32 -8.68 -9.12
C LYS A 160 1.23 -7.65 -9.45
N GLN A 161 0.72 -6.95 -8.42
CA GLN A 161 -0.35 -5.96 -8.60
C GLN A 161 0.13 -4.74 -9.41
N LEU A 162 1.29 -4.20 -9.09
CA LEU A 162 1.84 -3.07 -9.84
C LEU A 162 2.17 -3.45 -11.29
N SER A 163 2.61 -4.69 -11.55
CA SER A 163 2.88 -5.19 -12.91
C SER A 163 1.62 -5.34 -13.76
N SER A 164 0.44 -5.45 -13.16
CA SER A 164 -0.83 -5.52 -13.89
C SER A 164 -1.34 -4.16 -14.38
N ILE A 165 -0.75 -3.06 -13.92
CA ILE A 165 -1.13 -1.72 -14.34
C ILE A 165 -0.57 -1.47 -15.76
N GLN A 166 -1.42 -1.03 -16.68
CA GLN A 166 -1.02 -0.74 -18.05
C GLN A 166 0.12 0.30 -18.10
N GLY A 167 1.16 0.01 -18.87
CA GLY A 167 2.36 0.86 -18.98
C GLY A 167 3.35 0.72 -17.83
N SER A 168 3.02 -0.04 -16.79
CA SER A 168 3.94 -0.34 -15.70
C SER A 168 4.98 -1.36 -16.14
N ARG A 169 6.26 -1.15 -15.74
CA ARG A 169 7.37 -2.06 -15.99
C ARG A 169 8.04 -2.45 -14.70
N SER A 170 7.88 -3.70 -14.31
CA SER A 170 8.58 -4.23 -13.15
C SER A 170 10.05 -4.50 -13.47
N ARG A 171 10.91 -4.13 -12.52
CA ARG A 171 12.35 -4.53 -12.47
C ARG A 171 12.59 -5.61 -11.42
N GLY A 172 11.51 -6.13 -10.86
CA GLY A 172 11.48 -7.24 -9.91
C GLY A 172 11.67 -6.85 -8.46
N VAL A 173 11.62 -7.88 -7.61
CA VAL A 173 11.94 -7.79 -6.19
C VAL A 173 13.45 -7.89 -6.03
N LYS A 174 14.03 -6.96 -5.28
CA LYS A 174 15.45 -6.83 -4.98
C LYS A 174 15.71 -7.07 -3.50
N TYR A 175 16.94 -7.46 -3.20
CA TYR A 175 17.34 -7.71 -1.81
C TYR A 175 18.56 -6.83 -1.48
N GLY A 176 18.46 -6.11 -0.35
CA GLY A 176 19.48 -5.18 0.06
C GLY A 176 19.40 -4.85 1.55
N SER A 177 20.37 -4.11 2.07
CA SER A 177 20.45 -3.61 3.45
C SER A 177 20.29 -2.09 3.46
#